data_e2f9c43f880dc1bc58822dc5cab07d39
#
_entry.id   e2f9c43f880dc1bc58822dc5cab07d39
#
_cell.length_a   1.000
_cell.length_b   1.000
_cell.length_c   1.000
_cell.angle_alpha   90.00
_cell.angle_beta   90.00
_cell.angle_gamma   90.00
#
_symmetry.space_group_name_H-M   'P 1'
#
loop_
_entity.id
_entity.type
_entity.pdbx_description
1 polymer ?
#
loop_
_entity_poly.entity_id
_entity_poly.type
_entity_poly.pdbx_seq_one_letter_code
_entity_poly.pdbx_strand_id
1 'polypeptide(L)'
;MKKYFYLCALVCTAIAFTACSSSKESAYRRAYEKAKAQEQTYAQPQQDYSAPQQQAPVTPMVQQPVQQPVQQTATVVDNTPVRQENVNVVSGSGLKTYSVVVGSFGVRANADGLQNTLKNAGYDAQIAYNSERNMYRVIATTHDDRSGAVSAKESLKATYPDAWLLMK
;
A
#
# COMPACT_ATOMS: atom_id res chain seq x y z
N MET A 1 -33.10 -4.56 62.25
CA MET A 1 -32.51 -5.11 61.04
C MET A 1 -32.90 -4.37 59.76
N LYS A 2 -34.06 -3.68 59.67
CA LYS A 2 -34.49 -2.96 58.46
C LYS A 2 -33.68 -1.65 58.17
N LYS A 3 -33.09 -1.02 59.16
CA LYS A 3 -32.34 0.26 59.01
C LYS A 3 -30.98 0.11 58.31
N TYR A 4 -30.37 -1.05 58.37
CA TYR A 4 -29.09 -1.31 57.70
C TYR A 4 -29.22 -1.65 56.21
N PHE A 5 -30.42 -2.11 55.80
CA PHE A 5 -30.71 -2.43 54.41
C PHE A 5 -30.75 -1.18 53.52
N TYR A 6 -31.24 -0.07 54.04
CA TYR A 6 -31.26 1.19 53.29
C TYR A 6 -29.91 1.87 53.18
N LEU A 7 -29.02 1.63 54.17
CA LEU A 7 -27.66 2.18 54.15
C LEU A 7 -26.77 1.46 53.12
N CYS A 8 -26.92 0.14 52.91
CA CYS A 8 -26.25 -0.62 51.90
C CYS A 8 -26.70 -0.26 50.47
N ALA A 9 -28.00 0.00 50.28
CA ALA A 9 -28.56 0.38 48.99
C ALA A 9 -28.06 1.76 48.52
N LEU A 10 -27.85 2.71 49.46
CA LEU A 10 -27.34 4.05 49.13
C LEU A 10 -25.82 4.06 48.78
N VAL A 11 -25.05 3.16 49.38
CA VAL A 11 -23.61 3.04 49.08
C VAL A 11 -23.34 2.35 47.71
N CYS A 12 -24.21 1.41 47.30
CA CYS A 12 -24.08 0.74 46.01
C CYS A 12 -24.43 1.63 44.80
N THR A 13 -25.23 2.66 44.97
CA THR A 13 -25.62 3.57 43.88
C THR A 13 -24.54 4.63 43.57
N ALA A 14 -23.57 4.88 44.49
CA ALA A 14 -22.52 5.86 44.31
C ALA A 14 -21.28 5.33 43.52
N ILE A 15 -21.18 4.02 43.33
CA ILE A 15 -20.01 3.40 42.67
C ILE A 15 -20.25 3.14 41.15
N ALA A 16 -21.45 3.35 40.65
CA ALA A 16 -21.79 3.03 39.24
C ALA A 16 -21.47 4.12 38.22
N PHE A 17 -20.86 5.26 38.60
CA PHE A 17 -20.62 6.36 37.67
C PHE A 17 -19.14 6.65 37.37
N THR A 18 -18.18 5.80 37.76
CA THR A 18 -16.76 6.06 37.51
C THR A 18 -16.08 5.02 36.64
N ALA A 19 -16.74 4.43 35.66
CA ALA A 19 -16.10 3.57 34.72
C ALA A 19 -16.72 3.76 33.34
N CYS A 20 -16.08 4.56 32.52
CA CYS A 20 -15.93 4.50 31.07
C CYS A 20 -15.54 5.88 30.51
N SER A 21 -14.36 6.36 30.90
CA SER A 21 -13.63 7.31 30.06
C SER A 21 -12.62 6.51 29.26
N SER A 22 -13.03 6.09 28.08
CA SER A 22 -12.20 5.36 27.13
C SER A 22 -11.10 6.28 26.62
N SER A 23 -9.88 6.10 27.15
CA SER A 23 -8.67 6.85 26.81
C SER A 23 -8.14 6.60 25.38
N LYS A 24 -8.89 5.92 24.53
CA LYS A 24 -8.49 5.63 23.14
C LYS A 24 -8.71 6.79 22.18
N GLU A 25 -9.63 7.69 22.48
CA GLU A 25 -9.90 8.85 21.62
C GLU A 25 -8.83 9.95 21.76
N SER A 26 -8.22 10.08 22.92
CA SER A 26 -7.21 11.11 23.18
C SER A 26 -5.86 10.88 22.48
N ALA A 27 -5.47 9.62 22.25
CA ALA A 27 -4.19 9.29 21.58
C ALA A 27 -4.25 9.59 20.08
N TYR A 28 -5.36 9.28 19.42
CA TYR A 28 -5.57 9.57 18.01
C TYR A 28 -5.68 11.08 17.74
N ARG A 29 -6.40 11.79 18.61
CA ARG A 29 -6.53 13.25 18.50
C ARG A 29 -5.20 13.99 18.69
N ARG A 30 -4.38 13.56 19.64
CA ARG A 30 -3.02 14.10 19.84
C ARG A 30 -2.08 13.82 18.67
N ALA A 31 -2.19 12.65 18.04
CA ALA A 31 -1.40 12.32 16.85
C ALA A 31 -1.83 13.18 15.65
N TYR A 32 -3.12 13.43 15.49
CA TYR A 32 -3.67 14.26 14.42
C TYR A 32 -3.31 15.73 14.58
N GLU A 33 -3.40 16.28 15.81
CA GLU A 33 -3.01 17.67 16.10
C GLU A 33 -1.51 17.89 15.91
N LYS A 34 -0.69 16.88 16.25
CA LYS A 34 0.76 16.94 16.05
C LYS A 34 1.16 16.91 14.57
N ALA A 35 0.47 16.11 13.76
CA ALA A 35 0.65 16.08 12.32
C ALA A 35 0.26 17.42 11.67
N LYS A 36 -0.86 18.00 12.09
CA LYS A 36 -1.35 19.29 11.57
C LYS A 36 -0.45 20.47 11.96
N ALA A 37 0.16 20.43 13.15
CA ALA A 37 1.12 21.43 13.57
C ALA A 37 2.45 21.37 12.79
N GLN A 38 2.86 20.17 12.33
CA GLN A 38 4.03 20.04 11.46
C GLN A 38 3.77 20.54 10.04
N GLU A 39 2.56 20.38 9.52
CA GLU A 39 2.19 20.85 8.18
C GLU A 39 2.20 22.39 8.07
N GLN A 40 1.90 23.09 9.16
CA GLN A 40 1.96 24.56 9.21
C GLN A 40 3.38 25.14 9.30
N THR A 41 4.38 24.32 9.64
CA THR A 41 5.78 24.76 9.74
C THR A 41 6.53 24.73 8.40
N TYR A 42 5.97 24.04 7.39
CA TYR A 42 6.56 23.96 6.04
C TYR A 42 5.98 24.95 5.02
N ALA A 43 5.10 25.83 5.45
CA ALA A 43 4.53 26.88 4.59
C ALA A 43 5.21 28.21 4.83
N GLN A 44 6.46 28.41 4.34
CA GLN A 44 7.07 29.71 4.02
C GLN A 44 8.42 29.54 3.33
N PRO A 45 8.89 30.53 2.54
CA PRO A 45 8.39 31.00 1.25
C PRO A 45 9.39 30.70 0.11
N GLN A 46 8.89 30.69 -1.09
CA GLN A 46 9.70 30.66 -2.32
C GLN A 46 10.66 31.86 -2.36
N GLN A 47 11.96 31.59 -2.40
CA GLN A 47 12.94 32.54 -2.87
C GLN A 47 13.31 32.23 -4.31
N ASP A 48 13.01 33.23 -5.11
CA ASP A 48 13.37 33.48 -6.48
C ASP A 48 14.86 33.23 -6.73
N TYR A 49 15.21 32.24 -7.55
CA TYR A 49 16.53 32.12 -8.11
C TYR A 49 16.45 32.23 -9.63
N SER A 50 16.59 33.45 -10.11
CA SER A 50 16.95 33.76 -11.47
C SER A 50 18.33 33.19 -11.78
N ALA A 51 18.39 32.18 -12.65
CA ALA A 51 19.65 31.69 -13.20
C ALA A 51 20.01 32.47 -14.46
N PRO A 52 21.28 32.86 -14.65
CA PRO A 52 21.76 33.42 -15.92
C PRO A 52 21.98 32.28 -16.92
N GLN A 53 21.37 32.44 -18.10
CA GLN A 53 21.66 31.62 -19.27
C GLN A 53 23.10 31.88 -19.75
N GLN A 54 23.92 30.88 -19.76
CA GLN A 54 25.13 30.83 -20.60
C GLN A 54 24.89 29.90 -21.77
N GLN A 55 24.76 30.50 -22.93
CA GLN A 55 24.82 29.84 -24.22
C GLN A 55 26.27 29.39 -24.50
N ALA A 56 26.49 28.13 -24.75
CA ALA A 56 27.70 27.60 -25.33
C ALA A 56 27.43 27.05 -26.74
N PRO A 57 28.38 27.16 -27.69
CA PRO A 57 28.10 27.03 -29.11
C PRO A 57 27.86 25.59 -29.57
N VAL A 58 26.91 25.41 -30.43
CA VAL A 58 26.59 24.17 -31.12
C VAL A 58 27.61 23.83 -32.18
N THR A 59 28.38 22.77 -31.99
CA THR A 59 29.14 22.11 -33.06
C THR A 59 28.29 21.00 -33.68
N PRO A 60 28.15 20.89 -35.00
CA PRO A 60 27.40 19.81 -35.61
C PRO A 60 28.21 18.51 -35.54
N MET A 61 27.72 17.55 -34.77
CA MET A 61 28.32 16.21 -34.71
C MET A 61 27.59 15.28 -35.67
N VAL A 62 28.38 14.76 -36.63
CA VAL A 62 28.05 13.78 -37.65
C VAL A 62 27.31 12.58 -37.03
N GLN A 63 26.12 12.27 -37.54
CA GLN A 63 25.38 11.06 -37.22
C GLN A 63 26.11 9.83 -37.73
N GLN A 64 26.75 9.09 -36.83
CA GLN A 64 27.09 7.68 -37.07
C GLN A 64 25.87 6.81 -36.75
N PRO A 65 25.57 5.78 -37.55
CA PRO A 65 24.49 4.85 -37.23
C PRO A 65 24.90 4.05 -35.99
N VAL A 66 24.21 4.33 -34.86
CA VAL A 66 24.34 3.52 -33.64
C VAL A 66 23.70 2.18 -33.93
N GLN A 67 24.50 1.16 -34.15
CA GLN A 67 24.09 -0.23 -34.08
C GLN A 67 23.57 -0.45 -32.67
N GLN A 68 22.27 -0.70 -32.54
CA GLN A 68 21.64 -1.14 -31.31
C GLN A 68 22.36 -2.38 -30.79
N PRO A 69 22.88 -2.39 -29.56
CA PRO A 69 23.29 -3.63 -28.94
C PRO A 69 22.06 -4.51 -28.82
N VAL A 70 22.04 -5.62 -29.52
CA VAL A 70 21.13 -6.71 -29.24
C VAL A 70 21.36 -7.08 -27.79
N GLN A 71 20.49 -6.68 -26.90
CA GLN A 71 20.47 -7.15 -25.52
C GLN A 71 20.25 -8.66 -25.57
N GLN A 72 21.34 -9.39 -25.51
CA GLN A 72 21.32 -10.78 -25.11
C GLN A 72 20.66 -10.79 -23.74
N THR A 73 19.42 -11.21 -23.69
CA THR A 73 18.72 -11.60 -22.46
C THR A 73 19.56 -12.71 -21.83
N ALA A 74 20.47 -12.32 -20.93
CA ALA A 74 21.02 -13.27 -19.98
C ALA A 74 19.81 -13.89 -19.28
N THR A 75 19.58 -15.16 -19.51
CA THR A 75 18.63 -15.97 -18.76
C THR A 75 19.19 -16.07 -17.33
N VAL A 76 18.93 -15.03 -16.55
CA VAL A 76 19.07 -15.09 -15.10
C VAL A 76 18.06 -16.15 -14.67
N VAL A 77 18.57 -17.29 -14.21
CA VAL A 77 17.73 -18.32 -13.59
C VAL A 77 17.17 -17.73 -12.31
N ASP A 78 16.02 -17.09 -12.48
CA ASP A 78 15.32 -16.43 -11.37
C ASP A 78 14.60 -17.48 -10.53
N ASN A 79 15.16 -17.76 -9.36
CA ASN A 79 14.60 -18.68 -8.37
C ASN A 79 13.50 -18.03 -7.48
N THR A 80 12.94 -16.90 -7.89
CA THR A 80 11.84 -16.27 -7.12
C THR A 80 10.68 -17.24 -6.97
N PRO A 81 10.23 -17.57 -5.74
CA PRO A 81 9.11 -18.46 -5.54
C PRO A 81 7.82 -17.89 -6.14
N VAL A 82 7.12 -18.71 -6.93
CA VAL A 82 5.79 -18.40 -7.47
C VAL A 82 4.80 -19.36 -6.81
N ARG A 83 3.72 -18.82 -6.26
CA ARG A 83 2.62 -19.62 -5.69
C ARG A 83 1.52 -19.78 -6.73
N GLN A 84 1.08 -21.01 -6.93
CA GLN A 84 -0.09 -21.29 -7.73
C GLN A 84 -1.31 -21.35 -6.80
N GLU A 85 -2.31 -20.54 -7.09
CA GLU A 85 -3.58 -20.53 -6.34
C GLU A 85 -4.76 -20.44 -7.32
N ASN A 86 -5.83 -21.17 -7.00
CA ASN A 86 -7.09 -21.03 -7.70
C ASN A 86 -7.83 -19.79 -7.18
N VAL A 87 -7.90 -18.75 -7.99
CA VAL A 87 -8.49 -17.46 -7.61
C VAL A 87 -9.49 -16.96 -8.65
N ASN A 88 -10.56 -16.34 -8.19
CA ASN A 88 -11.58 -15.69 -9.02
C ASN A 88 -11.45 -14.16 -8.84
N VAL A 89 -11.38 -13.43 -9.95
CA VAL A 89 -11.37 -11.95 -9.91
C VAL A 89 -12.73 -11.45 -9.43
N VAL A 90 -12.72 -10.65 -8.36
CA VAL A 90 -13.93 -10.04 -7.79
C VAL A 90 -13.97 -8.52 -7.96
N SER A 91 -12.85 -7.91 -8.35
CA SER A 91 -12.74 -6.50 -8.70
C SER A 91 -11.54 -6.28 -9.62
N GLY A 92 -11.75 -5.76 -10.83
CA GLY A 92 -10.71 -5.46 -11.82
C GLY A 92 -11.00 -6.03 -13.19
N SER A 93 -10.04 -5.87 -14.11
CA SER A 93 -10.15 -6.20 -15.54
C SER A 93 -9.83 -7.67 -15.89
N GLY A 94 -9.22 -8.40 -14.95
CA GLY A 94 -8.78 -9.79 -15.14
C GLY A 94 -7.28 -9.98 -14.90
N LEU A 95 -6.88 -11.21 -14.57
CA LEU A 95 -5.48 -11.54 -14.28
C LEU A 95 -4.82 -12.17 -15.50
N LYS A 96 -3.59 -11.79 -15.76
CA LYS A 96 -2.66 -12.46 -16.66
C LYS A 96 -2.01 -13.66 -15.95
N THR A 97 -1.07 -14.33 -16.61
CA THR A 97 -0.41 -15.54 -16.10
C THR A 97 0.26 -15.32 -14.73
N TYR A 98 0.96 -14.19 -14.57
CA TYR A 98 1.65 -13.85 -13.33
C TYR A 98 1.10 -12.57 -12.75
N SER A 99 0.92 -12.52 -11.44
CA SER A 99 0.36 -11.38 -10.71
C SER A 99 1.19 -11.09 -9.47
N VAL A 100 1.40 -9.80 -9.16
CA VAL A 100 2.09 -9.38 -7.94
C VAL A 100 1.05 -9.09 -6.86
N VAL A 101 1.00 -9.94 -5.84
CA VAL A 101 0.13 -9.79 -4.67
C VAL A 101 0.86 -8.97 -3.62
N VAL A 102 0.23 -7.90 -3.15
CA VAL A 102 0.78 -6.99 -2.12
C VAL A 102 -0.02 -7.00 -0.82
N GLY A 103 -1.15 -7.70 -0.79
CA GLY A 103 -1.95 -7.85 0.42
C GLY A 103 -2.89 -9.05 0.35
N SER A 104 -3.24 -9.59 1.53
CA SER A 104 -4.14 -10.72 1.67
C SER A 104 -5.02 -10.52 2.90
N PHE A 105 -6.34 -10.54 2.72
CA PHE A 105 -7.31 -10.17 3.76
C PHE A 105 -8.45 -11.17 3.84
N GLY A 106 -8.87 -11.53 5.06
CA GLY A 106 -10.09 -12.29 5.28
C GLY A 106 -11.36 -11.44 5.13
N VAL A 107 -11.25 -10.11 5.24
CA VAL A 107 -12.36 -9.17 5.14
C VAL A 107 -12.23 -8.35 3.87
N ARG A 108 -13.28 -8.36 3.04
CA ARG A 108 -13.29 -7.68 1.74
C ARG A 108 -13.06 -6.18 1.83
N ALA A 109 -13.67 -5.52 2.82
CA ALA A 109 -13.52 -4.06 2.98
C ALA A 109 -12.06 -3.63 3.16
N ASN A 110 -11.21 -4.45 3.81
CA ASN A 110 -9.78 -4.18 3.96
C ASN A 110 -9.05 -4.31 2.60
N ALA A 111 -9.45 -5.28 1.79
CA ALA A 111 -8.91 -5.44 0.44
C ALA A 111 -9.32 -4.27 -0.47
N ASP A 112 -10.58 -3.83 -0.40
CA ASP A 112 -11.09 -2.68 -1.14
C ASP A 112 -10.31 -1.39 -0.75
N GLY A 113 -10.01 -1.19 0.54
CA GLY A 113 -9.19 -0.09 1.03
C GLY A 113 -7.78 -0.06 0.42
N LEU A 114 -7.08 -1.19 0.43
CA LEU A 114 -5.75 -1.29 -0.18
C LEU A 114 -5.81 -1.14 -1.71
N GLN A 115 -6.83 -1.71 -2.37
CA GLN A 115 -7.02 -1.53 -3.81
C GLN A 115 -7.16 -0.05 -4.19
N ASN A 116 -7.96 0.71 -3.43
CA ASN A 116 -8.15 2.14 -3.67
C ASN A 116 -6.84 2.92 -3.48
N THR A 117 -6.05 2.58 -2.45
CA THR A 117 -4.73 3.17 -2.23
C THR A 117 -3.80 2.93 -3.42
N LEU A 118 -3.76 1.71 -3.95
CA LEU A 118 -2.95 1.36 -5.11
C LEU A 118 -3.43 2.07 -6.38
N LYS A 119 -4.74 2.16 -6.61
CA LYS A 119 -5.32 2.88 -7.76
C LYS A 119 -4.97 4.37 -7.71
N ASN A 120 -5.03 4.99 -6.54
CA ASN A 120 -4.63 6.38 -6.34
C ASN A 120 -3.11 6.57 -6.58
N ALA A 121 -2.31 5.54 -6.37
CA ALA A 121 -0.88 5.52 -6.70
C ALA A 121 -0.59 5.17 -8.17
N GLY A 122 -1.61 5.01 -9.02
CA GLY A 122 -1.49 4.78 -10.47
C GLY A 122 -1.38 3.31 -10.89
N TYR A 123 -1.60 2.36 -9.99
CA TYR A 123 -1.62 0.92 -10.33
C TYR A 123 -3.00 0.48 -10.83
N ASP A 124 -3.04 -0.42 -11.82
CA ASP A 124 -4.29 -1.14 -12.19
C ASP A 124 -4.57 -2.26 -11.19
N ALA A 125 -4.83 -1.87 -9.97
CA ALA A 125 -4.98 -2.80 -8.86
C ALA A 125 -6.30 -3.57 -8.92
N GLN A 126 -6.21 -4.87 -8.64
CA GLN A 126 -7.32 -5.82 -8.71
C GLN A 126 -7.47 -6.60 -7.42
N ILE A 127 -8.65 -7.16 -7.20
CA ILE A 127 -8.90 -8.09 -6.09
C ILE A 127 -9.33 -9.43 -6.67
N ALA A 128 -8.65 -10.49 -6.23
CA ALA A 128 -9.04 -11.87 -6.50
C ALA A 128 -9.36 -12.61 -5.20
N TYR A 129 -10.38 -13.43 -5.22
CA TYR A 129 -10.81 -14.24 -4.08
C TYR A 129 -10.33 -15.67 -4.24
N ASN A 130 -9.65 -16.18 -3.22
CA ASN A 130 -9.30 -17.57 -3.07
C ASN A 130 -10.31 -18.25 -2.14
N SER A 131 -11.16 -19.11 -2.68
CA SER A 131 -12.22 -19.79 -1.92
C SER A 131 -11.68 -20.87 -0.97
N GLU A 132 -10.58 -21.52 -1.33
CA GLU A 132 -9.97 -22.58 -0.52
C GLU A 132 -9.40 -22.04 0.80
N ARG A 133 -8.88 -20.79 0.76
CA ARG A 133 -8.26 -20.12 1.91
C ARG A 133 -9.19 -19.07 2.53
N ASN A 134 -10.34 -18.80 1.94
CA ASN A 134 -11.25 -17.72 2.31
C ASN A 134 -10.54 -16.36 2.43
N MET A 135 -9.77 -16.00 1.39
CA MET A 135 -8.92 -14.81 1.40
C MET A 135 -9.08 -13.97 0.14
N TYR A 136 -9.11 -12.67 0.31
CA TYR A 136 -9.04 -11.67 -0.76
C TYR A 136 -7.58 -11.30 -1.00
N ARG A 137 -7.08 -11.55 -2.22
CA ARG A 137 -5.72 -11.19 -2.67
C ARG A 137 -5.78 -9.83 -3.36
N VAL A 138 -5.03 -8.85 -2.86
CA VAL A 138 -4.91 -7.55 -3.53
C VAL A 138 -3.69 -7.60 -4.43
N ILE A 139 -3.92 -7.44 -5.72
CA ILE A 139 -2.95 -7.55 -6.79
C ILE A 139 -2.66 -6.15 -7.30
N ALA A 140 -1.40 -5.75 -7.27
CA ALA A 140 -0.97 -4.43 -7.74
C ALA A 140 -0.81 -4.40 -9.27
N THR A 141 -0.19 -5.45 -9.84
CA THR A 141 0.06 -5.56 -11.27
C THR A 141 -0.05 -7.01 -11.74
N THR A 142 -0.29 -7.20 -13.04
CA THR A 142 -0.35 -8.52 -13.68
C THR A 142 0.44 -8.52 -14.98
N HIS A 143 1.11 -9.65 -15.29
CA HIS A 143 2.08 -9.80 -16.38
C HIS A 143 1.87 -11.12 -17.10
N ASP A 144 2.16 -11.15 -18.40
CA ASP A 144 2.13 -12.38 -19.20
C ASP A 144 3.39 -13.23 -18.98
N ASP A 145 4.52 -12.56 -18.73
CA ASP A 145 5.83 -13.18 -18.52
C ASP A 145 6.30 -13.09 -17.07
N ARG A 146 7.14 -14.07 -16.70
CA ARG A 146 7.67 -14.18 -15.34
C ARG A 146 8.66 -13.05 -15.00
N SER A 147 9.51 -12.67 -15.95
CA SER A 147 10.57 -11.69 -15.71
C SER A 147 10.01 -10.31 -15.40
N GLY A 148 8.98 -9.89 -16.13
CA GLY A 148 8.24 -8.66 -15.85
C GLY A 148 7.58 -8.67 -14.48
N ALA A 149 6.96 -9.80 -14.09
CA ALA A 149 6.35 -9.95 -12.78
C ALA A 149 7.38 -9.90 -11.64
N VAL A 150 8.55 -10.52 -11.82
CA VAL A 150 9.64 -10.47 -10.83
C VAL A 150 10.17 -9.05 -10.66
N SER A 151 10.46 -8.35 -11.77
CA SER A 151 10.92 -6.96 -11.74
C SER A 151 9.91 -6.04 -11.04
N ALA A 152 8.62 -6.21 -11.35
CA ALA A 152 7.55 -5.46 -10.70
C ALA A 152 7.44 -5.77 -9.20
N LYS A 153 7.58 -7.05 -8.80
CA LYS A 153 7.59 -7.45 -7.39
C LYS A 153 8.74 -6.80 -6.63
N GLU A 154 9.96 -6.84 -7.18
CA GLU A 154 11.12 -6.24 -6.52
C GLU A 154 10.96 -4.72 -6.36
N SER A 155 10.40 -4.03 -7.36
CA SER A 155 10.09 -2.60 -7.27
C SER A 155 9.03 -2.30 -6.18
N LEU A 156 8.02 -3.16 -6.05
CA LEU A 156 6.95 -3.01 -5.06
C LEU A 156 7.39 -3.34 -3.64
N LYS A 157 8.43 -4.15 -3.45
CA LYS A 157 8.95 -4.52 -2.12
C LYS A 157 9.42 -3.33 -1.28
N ALA A 158 9.82 -2.23 -1.89
CA ALA A 158 10.19 -1.02 -1.17
C ALA A 158 9.02 -0.48 -0.31
N THR A 159 7.79 -0.60 -0.82
CA THR A 159 6.57 -0.15 -0.13
C THR A 159 5.77 -1.30 0.48
N TYR A 160 5.82 -2.48 -0.15
CA TYR A 160 5.10 -3.69 0.25
C TYR A 160 6.11 -4.84 0.43
N PRO A 161 6.81 -4.94 1.57
CA PRO A 161 7.89 -5.92 1.79
C PRO A 161 7.45 -7.37 1.60
N ASP A 162 6.20 -7.67 1.92
CA ASP A 162 5.59 -9.00 1.81
C ASP A 162 5.04 -9.32 0.41
N ALA A 163 5.39 -8.53 -0.61
CA ALA A 163 4.93 -8.79 -1.97
C ALA A 163 5.44 -10.14 -2.49
N TRP A 164 4.55 -10.91 -3.13
CA TRP A 164 4.85 -12.22 -3.67
C TRP A 164 4.19 -12.46 -5.03
N LEU A 165 4.64 -13.50 -5.74
CA LEU A 165 4.12 -13.84 -7.06
C LEU A 165 3.05 -14.93 -6.98
N LEU A 166 1.92 -14.65 -7.62
CA LEU A 166 0.81 -15.56 -7.88
C LEU A 166 0.83 -15.98 -9.35
N MET A 167 0.68 -17.26 -9.62
CA MET A 167 0.37 -17.81 -10.94
C MET A 167 -1.04 -18.37 -10.91
N LYS A 168 -1.85 -17.99 -11.89
CA LYS A 168 -3.21 -18.47 -12.09
C LYS A 168 -3.21 -19.72 -12.95
#